data_6f9d1fcb2cc883826dd3118bcb639cd8
#
_entry.id   6f9d1fcb2cc883826dd3118bcb639cd8
#
_cell.length_a   1.000
_cell.length_b   1.000
_cell.length_c   1.000
_cell.angle_alpha   90.00
_cell.angle_beta   90.00
_cell.angle_gamma   90.00
#
_symmetry.space_group_name_H-M   'P 1'
#
loop_
_entity.id
_entity.type
_entity.pdbx_description
1 polymer ?
#
loop_
_entity_poly.entity_id
_entity_poly.type
_entity_poly.pdbx_seq_one_letter_code
_entity_poly.pdbx_strand_id
1 'polypeptide(L)'
;MDKISIITTFYNAQTFIGNAIGSVLGQKIPDGCEIEYVLVDDKSQDNSRNLVENIINNTSKENFKYKLVEPDTNLGCGGARKFGIENATGNYFMFLDADDYYIHLDFVENAYNTITSENADVVEYGVIYNQQNGQQSNSTAPQKIVLTDPHDMEIALFKDNLIKFNVWSKIYTRKIVESYPYSTRRTFEDVRTIPVWISNCSKVVIMPIPQINYRAASNSIIRTNWVDTRLGTISAIAQLFPRFKDDRQLLKAMYTRSMIDLEAIMNNKSSECEGFDEMSKLNTYMLKFIYPDKWKDLTYNVEMDPELNPDLNKEMKAKYIKTDLNSLPGM
;
A
#
# COMPACT_ATOMS: atom_id res chain seq x y z
N MET A 1 15.49 7.76 -24.04
CA MET A 1 15.68 8.40 -22.72
C MET A 1 14.52 7.99 -21.88
N ASP A 2 14.79 7.23 -20.83
CA ASP A 2 13.75 6.80 -19.90
C ASP A 2 13.29 7.96 -19.01
N LYS A 3 12.04 7.87 -18.56
CA LYS A 3 11.44 8.89 -17.70
C LYS A 3 10.92 8.26 -16.41
N ILE A 4 11.26 8.88 -15.30
CA ILE A 4 10.81 8.48 -13.97
C ILE A 4 9.82 9.54 -13.48
N SER A 5 8.54 9.18 -13.34
CA SER A 5 7.53 10.05 -12.74
C SER A 5 7.54 9.85 -11.23
N ILE A 6 7.85 10.90 -10.49
CA ILE A 6 7.70 10.96 -9.05
C ILE A 6 6.41 11.73 -8.76
N ILE A 7 5.49 11.15 -7.99
CA ILE A 7 4.18 11.75 -7.71
C ILE A 7 4.08 12.08 -6.23
N THR A 8 3.82 13.35 -5.91
CA THR A 8 3.50 13.82 -4.57
C THR A 8 2.14 14.49 -4.59
N THR A 9 1.20 13.95 -3.80
CA THR A 9 -0.11 14.58 -3.56
C THR A 9 -0.07 15.37 -2.26
N PHE A 10 -0.69 16.53 -2.22
CA PHE A 10 -0.73 17.34 -1.02
C PHE A 10 -2.08 18.05 -0.83
N TYR A 11 -2.47 18.20 0.42
CA TYR A 11 -3.62 18.97 0.87
C TYR A 11 -3.31 19.57 2.24
N ASN A 12 -3.29 20.91 2.33
CA ASN A 12 -2.96 21.64 3.55
C ASN A 12 -1.65 21.17 4.21
N ALA A 13 -0.58 21.08 3.42
CA ALA A 13 0.72 20.53 3.81
C ALA A 13 1.83 21.61 3.95
N GLN A 14 1.48 22.87 4.14
CA GLN A 14 2.45 24.00 4.16
C GLN A 14 3.65 23.79 5.08
N THR A 15 3.47 23.02 6.18
CA THR A 15 4.53 22.76 7.17
C THR A 15 5.57 21.77 6.67
N PHE A 16 5.21 20.87 5.77
CA PHE A 16 6.03 19.69 5.43
C PHE A 16 6.44 19.63 3.97
N ILE A 17 5.61 20.13 3.05
CA ILE A 17 5.78 19.95 1.59
C ILE A 17 7.14 20.44 1.09
N GLY A 18 7.72 21.46 1.71
CA GLY A 18 9.06 21.97 1.34
C GLY A 18 10.16 20.93 1.54
N ASN A 19 10.09 20.12 2.61
CA ASN A 19 11.06 19.05 2.85
C ASN A 19 10.91 17.90 1.85
N ALA A 20 9.66 17.51 1.54
CA ALA A 20 9.37 16.50 0.54
C ALA A 20 9.95 16.90 -0.81
N ILE A 21 9.62 18.11 -1.29
CA ILE A 21 10.12 18.64 -2.57
C ILE A 21 11.65 18.75 -2.55
N GLY A 22 12.23 19.28 -1.47
CA GLY A 22 13.69 19.41 -1.33
C GLY A 22 14.41 18.07 -1.45
N SER A 23 13.84 17.01 -0.88
CA SER A 23 14.42 15.66 -0.96
C SER A 23 14.38 15.06 -2.37
N VAL A 24 13.35 15.39 -3.16
CA VAL A 24 13.25 14.99 -4.56
C VAL A 24 14.17 15.82 -5.45
N LEU A 25 14.26 17.12 -5.21
CA LEU A 25 15.15 18.02 -5.96
C LEU A 25 16.63 17.67 -5.76
N GLY A 26 16.99 17.20 -4.58
CA GLY A 26 18.35 16.75 -4.24
C GLY A 26 18.77 15.45 -4.92
N GLN A 27 17.84 14.69 -5.52
CA GLN A 27 18.15 13.38 -6.09
C GLN A 27 19.12 13.47 -7.27
N LYS A 28 20.03 12.50 -7.34
CA LYS A 28 20.79 12.25 -8.56
C LYS A 28 19.87 11.69 -9.63
N ILE A 29 20.00 12.23 -10.85
CA ILE A 29 19.26 11.74 -12.01
C ILE A 29 20.08 10.62 -12.64
N PRO A 30 19.51 9.43 -12.87
CA PRO A 30 20.23 8.35 -13.53
C PRO A 30 20.67 8.74 -14.94
N ASP A 31 21.81 8.22 -15.40
CA ASP A 31 22.29 8.44 -16.76
C ASP A 31 21.25 8.01 -17.80
N GLY A 32 21.03 8.86 -18.77
CA GLY A 32 20.04 8.61 -19.84
C GLY A 32 18.59 8.74 -19.42
N CYS A 33 18.30 9.28 -18.23
CA CYS A 33 16.95 9.47 -17.70
C CYS A 33 16.53 10.94 -17.57
N GLU A 34 15.22 11.17 -17.51
CA GLU A 34 14.57 12.41 -17.10
C GLU A 34 13.69 12.14 -15.89
N ILE A 35 13.70 13.02 -14.90
CA ILE A 35 12.72 13.02 -13.81
C ILE A 35 11.55 13.93 -14.18
N GLU A 36 10.35 13.42 -14.11
CA GLU A 36 9.09 14.15 -14.16
C GLU A 36 8.49 14.19 -12.75
N TYR A 37 8.51 15.35 -12.11
CA TYR A 37 7.93 15.50 -10.78
C TYR A 37 6.52 16.04 -10.88
N VAL A 38 5.54 15.17 -10.65
CA VAL A 38 4.10 15.49 -10.67
C VAL A 38 3.65 15.82 -9.26
N LEU A 39 3.32 17.10 -9.05
CA LEU A 39 2.82 17.64 -7.79
C LEU A 39 1.31 17.86 -7.93
N VAL A 40 0.52 17.19 -7.11
CA VAL A 40 -0.96 17.26 -7.16
C VAL A 40 -1.45 18.02 -5.94
N ASP A 41 -1.96 19.22 -6.15
CA ASP A 41 -2.65 20.00 -5.12
C ASP A 41 -4.11 19.57 -5.05
N ASP A 42 -4.49 18.82 -4.03
CA ASP A 42 -5.86 18.36 -3.85
C ASP A 42 -6.78 19.44 -3.23
N LYS A 43 -6.72 20.66 -3.78
CA LYS A 43 -7.49 21.85 -3.34
C LYS A 43 -7.08 22.36 -1.96
N SER A 44 -5.81 22.58 -1.73
CA SER A 44 -5.29 23.18 -0.49
C SER A 44 -5.90 24.56 -0.23
N GLN A 45 -6.21 24.81 1.04
CA GLN A 45 -6.77 26.10 1.53
C GLN A 45 -5.75 26.89 2.33
N ASP A 46 -4.58 26.32 2.60
CA ASP A 46 -3.44 26.96 3.26
C ASP A 46 -2.43 27.49 2.23
N ASN A 47 -1.23 27.83 2.66
CA ASN A 47 -0.19 28.36 1.78
C ASN A 47 0.61 27.30 0.99
N SER A 48 0.20 26.03 1.01
CA SER A 48 0.94 24.93 0.37
C SER A 48 1.19 25.18 -1.10
N ARG A 49 0.15 25.57 -1.86
CA ARG A 49 0.24 25.82 -3.30
C ARG A 49 1.26 26.90 -3.62
N ASN A 50 1.18 28.04 -2.93
CA ASN A 50 2.12 29.14 -3.18
C ASN A 50 3.57 28.75 -2.86
N LEU A 51 3.79 27.94 -1.81
CA LEU A 51 5.11 27.40 -1.49
C LEU A 51 5.65 26.50 -2.61
N VAL A 52 4.82 25.61 -3.13
CA VAL A 52 5.18 24.73 -4.25
C VAL A 52 5.52 25.56 -5.48
N GLU A 53 4.65 26.49 -5.89
CA GLU A 53 4.88 27.36 -7.05
C GLU A 53 6.18 28.18 -6.91
N ASN A 54 6.44 28.73 -5.73
CA ASN A 54 7.69 29.45 -5.47
C ASN A 54 8.92 28.57 -5.61
N ILE A 55 8.88 27.32 -5.10
CA ILE A 55 10.01 26.40 -5.21
C ILE A 55 10.27 26.04 -6.68
N ILE A 56 9.25 25.59 -7.42
CA ILE A 56 9.43 25.17 -8.81
C ILE A 56 9.84 26.33 -9.74
N ASN A 57 9.31 27.56 -9.52
CA ASN A 57 9.64 28.71 -10.33
C ASN A 57 11.08 29.23 -10.11
N ASN A 58 11.66 28.96 -8.93
CA ASN A 58 13.02 29.36 -8.56
C ASN A 58 14.04 28.23 -8.67
N THR A 59 13.63 27.04 -9.16
CA THR A 59 14.54 25.91 -9.29
C THR A 59 14.61 25.46 -10.75
N SER A 60 15.84 25.43 -11.29
CA SER A 60 16.12 24.86 -12.61
C SER A 60 17.13 23.73 -12.44
N LYS A 61 16.81 22.56 -12.99
CA LYS A 61 17.69 21.40 -12.96
C LYS A 61 17.59 20.68 -14.32
N GLU A 62 18.74 20.39 -14.91
CA GLU A 62 18.81 19.67 -16.18
C GLU A 62 18.15 18.28 -16.04
N ASN A 63 17.46 17.83 -17.07
CA ASN A 63 16.73 16.56 -17.11
C ASN A 63 15.71 16.39 -15.96
N PHE A 64 15.16 17.52 -15.48
CA PHE A 64 14.16 17.55 -14.43
C PHE A 64 12.99 18.46 -14.82
N LYS A 65 11.78 17.90 -14.89
CA LYS A 65 10.56 18.65 -15.25
C LYS A 65 9.56 18.62 -14.10
N TYR A 66 8.92 19.76 -13.90
CA TYR A 66 7.85 19.91 -12.91
C TYR A 66 6.50 19.96 -13.59
N LYS A 67 5.52 19.34 -12.96
CA LYS A 67 4.12 19.42 -13.36
C LYS A 67 3.27 19.62 -12.12
N LEU A 68 2.79 20.84 -11.88
CA LEU A 68 1.83 21.13 -10.84
C LEU A 68 0.43 21.05 -11.45
N VAL A 69 -0.40 20.15 -10.89
CA VAL A 69 -1.76 19.89 -11.34
C VAL A 69 -2.74 19.98 -10.18
N GLU A 70 -3.98 20.30 -10.50
CA GLU A 70 -5.04 20.45 -9.52
C GLU A 70 -6.35 19.88 -10.10
N PRO A 71 -7.05 18.95 -9.41
CA PRO A 71 -8.36 18.48 -9.83
C PRO A 71 -9.44 19.55 -9.58
N ASP A 72 -10.63 19.38 -10.16
CA ASP A 72 -11.72 20.33 -10.00
C ASP A 72 -12.26 20.42 -8.57
N THR A 73 -12.21 19.31 -7.84
CA THR A 73 -12.64 19.18 -6.44
C THR A 73 -11.61 18.43 -5.60
N ASN A 74 -11.67 18.54 -4.28
CA ASN A 74 -10.87 17.72 -3.39
C ASN A 74 -11.28 16.24 -3.50
N LEU A 75 -10.38 15.40 -4.02
CA LEU A 75 -10.61 14.00 -4.31
C LEU A 75 -10.23 13.07 -3.14
N GLY A 76 -9.48 13.57 -2.16
CA GLY A 76 -8.83 12.77 -1.13
C GLY A 76 -7.63 11.99 -1.66
N CYS A 77 -6.90 11.31 -0.77
CA CYS A 77 -5.58 10.75 -1.06
C CYS A 77 -5.57 9.82 -2.28
N GLY A 78 -6.52 8.88 -2.37
CA GLY A 78 -6.59 7.94 -3.49
C GLY A 78 -6.97 8.60 -4.81
N GLY A 79 -7.96 9.49 -4.78
CA GLY A 79 -8.37 10.23 -5.98
C GLY A 79 -7.24 11.14 -6.49
N ALA A 80 -6.56 11.83 -5.59
CA ALA A 80 -5.43 12.70 -5.93
C ALA A 80 -4.25 11.90 -6.51
N ARG A 81 -3.91 10.72 -5.93
CA ARG A 81 -2.85 9.86 -6.51
C ARG A 81 -3.24 9.32 -7.88
N LYS A 82 -4.49 8.86 -8.04
CA LYS A 82 -4.98 8.44 -9.36
C LYS A 82 -4.87 9.56 -10.37
N PHE A 83 -5.28 10.77 -10.01
CA PHE A 83 -5.15 11.96 -10.86
C PHE A 83 -3.68 12.27 -11.21
N GLY A 84 -2.76 12.10 -10.25
CA GLY A 84 -1.31 12.21 -10.48
C GLY A 84 -0.80 11.17 -11.48
N ILE A 85 -1.23 9.90 -11.35
CA ILE A 85 -0.87 8.82 -12.28
C ILE A 85 -1.36 9.14 -13.70
N GLU A 86 -2.58 9.61 -13.86
CA GLU A 86 -3.19 9.98 -15.15
C GLU A 86 -2.46 11.17 -15.82
N ASN A 87 -1.84 12.03 -15.02
CA ASN A 87 -1.05 13.15 -15.49
C ASN A 87 0.44 12.84 -15.69
N ALA A 88 0.90 11.66 -15.31
CA ALA A 88 2.29 11.25 -15.42
C ALA A 88 2.59 10.53 -16.74
N THR A 89 3.78 10.76 -17.31
CA THR A 89 4.18 10.20 -18.60
C THR A 89 5.40 9.27 -18.54
N GLY A 90 5.95 9.01 -17.33
CA GLY A 90 7.16 8.21 -17.13
C GLY A 90 7.00 6.73 -17.48
N ASN A 91 8.13 6.07 -17.73
CA ASN A 91 8.23 4.62 -17.88
C ASN A 91 8.20 3.92 -16.52
N TYR A 92 8.67 4.65 -15.50
CA TYR A 92 8.75 4.21 -14.11
C TYR A 92 8.03 5.20 -13.21
N PHE A 93 7.49 4.70 -12.09
CA PHE A 93 6.72 5.48 -11.13
C PHE A 93 7.26 5.32 -9.72
N MET A 94 7.37 6.43 -9.03
CA MET A 94 7.63 6.51 -7.61
C MET A 94 6.61 7.43 -6.95
N PHE A 95 6.35 7.23 -5.67
CA PHE A 95 5.42 8.05 -4.90
C PHE A 95 6.10 8.58 -3.65
N LEU A 96 5.72 9.77 -3.21
CA LEU A 96 6.19 10.36 -1.97
C LEU A 96 5.05 11.15 -1.34
N ASP A 97 4.74 10.90 -0.08
CA ASP A 97 3.75 11.67 0.65
C ASP A 97 4.31 13.03 1.05
N ALA A 98 3.46 14.04 1.13
CA ALA A 98 3.86 15.43 1.34
C ALA A 98 4.53 15.70 2.70
N ASP A 99 4.35 14.82 3.68
CA ASP A 99 4.92 14.90 5.02
C ASP A 99 6.16 14.02 5.22
N ASP A 100 6.54 13.23 4.20
CA ASP A 100 7.70 12.35 4.19
C ASP A 100 8.86 12.90 3.35
N TYR A 101 10.01 12.21 3.34
CA TYR A 101 11.14 12.60 2.51
C TYR A 101 12.08 11.42 2.21
N TYR A 102 12.77 11.50 1.07
CA TYR A 102 13.83 10.57 0.71
C TYR A 102 15.08 10.85 1.54
N ILE A 103 15.70 9.80 2.10
CA ILE A 103 16.84 9.91 3.01
C ILE A 103 18.14 10.16 2.26
N HIS A 104 18.38 9.41 1.18
CA HIS A 104 19.62 9.42 0.43
C HIS A 104 19.45 10.12 -0.92
N LEU A 105 20.46 10.90 -1.30
CA LEU A 105 20.44 11.69 -2.55
C LEU A 105 20.58 10.84 -3.83
N ASP A 106 20.98 9.59 -3.70
CA ASP A 106 21.12 8.62 -4.79
C ASP A 106 20.00 7.58 -4.85
N PHE A 107 18.92 7.79 -4.09
CA PHE A 107 17.83 6.81 -4.03
C PHE A 107 17.17 6.59 -5.39
N VAL A 108 16.83 7.65 -6.13
CA VAL A 108 16.16 7.52 -7.43
C VAL A 108 17.07 6.82 -8.44
N GLU A 109 18.38 7.16 -8.43
CA GLU A 109 19.39 6.50 -9.27
C GLU A 109 19.50 5.00 -8.94
N ASN A 110 19.62 4.66 -7.67
CA ASN A 110 19.70 3.27 -7.21
C ASN A 110 18.42 2.49 -7.51
N ALA A 111 17.26 3.12 -7.37
CA ALA A 111 15.97 2.50 -7.65
C ALA A 111 15.84 2.17 -9.15
N TYR A 112 16.17 3.11 -10.01
CA TYR A 112 16.16 2.91 -11.45
C TYR A 112 17.18 1.84 -11.89
N ASN A 113 18.41 1.91 -11.39
CA ASN A 113 19.45 0.94 -11.73
C ASN A 113 19.07 -0.48 -11.25
N THR A 114 18.42 -0.59 -10.10
CA THR A 114 17.98 -1.89 -9.58
C THR A 114 16.83 -2.46 -10.42
N ILE A 115 15.79 -1.67 -10.71
CA ILE A 115 14.62 -2.18 -11.45
C ILE A 115 15.01 -2.59 -12.87
N THR A 116 15.92 -1.85 -13.51
CA THR A 116 16.38 -2.14 -14.86
C THR A 116 17.34 -3.32 -14.92
N SER A 117 18.37 -3.35 -14.08
CA SER A 117 19.36 -4.44 -14.06
C SER A 117 18.75 -5.78 -13.66
N GLU A 118 17.76 -5.76 -12.76
CA GLU A 118 17.04 -6.96 -12.35
C GLU A 118 15.92 -7.35 -13.33
N ASN A 119 15.57 -6.49 -14.28
CA ASN A 119 14.36 -6.63 -15.10
C ASN A 119 13.13 -6.92 -14.22
N ALA A 120 12.98 -6.14 -13.15
CA ALA A 120 11.89 -6.30 -12.19
C ALA A 120 10.68 -5.46 -12.55
N ASP A 121 9.50 -5.90 -12.15
CA ASP A 121 8.27 -5.11 -12.27
C ASP A 121 8.13 -4.10 -11.13
N VAL A 122 8.62 -4.47 -9.93
CA VAL A 122 8.60 -3.65 -8.72
C VAL A 122 9.89 -3.87 -7.92
N VAL A 123 10.43 -2.78 -7.37
CA VAL A 123 11.49 -2.85 -6.34
C VAL A 123 11.00 -2.13 -5.10
N GLU A 124 11.05 -2.81 -3.94
CA GLU A 124 10.70 -2.27 -2.64
C GLU A 124 11.93 -1.95 -1.81
N TYR A 125 11.83 -0.86 -1.04
CA TYR A 125 12.87 -0.38 -0.13
C TYR A 125 12.38 -0.29 1.31
N GLY A 126 13.30 -0.30 2.25
CA GLY A 126 13.01 -0.11 3.66
C GLY A 126 12.59 1.33 3.99
N VAL A 127 12.02 1.45 5.18
CA VAL A 127 11.46 2.71 5.72
C VAL A 127 11.98 2.93 7.14
N ILE A 128 12.37 4.15 7.45
CA ILE A 128 12.61 4.61 8.82
C ILE A 128 11.33 5.29 9.32
N TYR A 129 10.75 4.74 10.36
CA TYR A 129 9.58 5.30 11.04
C TYR A 129 10.04 6.16 12.22
N ASN A 130 9.78 7.46 12.18
CA ASN A 130 10.02 8.37 13.30
C ASN A 130 8.74 8.51 14.12
N GLN A 131 8.78 8.01 15.34
CA GLN A 131 7.68 8.14 16.28
C GLN A 131 7.71 9.51 16.98
N GLN A 132 6.54 9.97 17.45
CA GLN A 132 6.42 11.27 18.16
C GLN A 132 7.25 11.37 19.44
N ASN A 133 7.53 10.24 20.08
CA ASN A 133 8.37 10.17 21.29
C ASN A 133 9.88 10.20 20.97
N GLY A 134 10.27 10.44 19.71
CA GLY A 134 11.66 10.44 19.25
C GLY A 134 12.25 9.06 18.99
N GLN A 135 11.51 7.98 19.22
CA GLN A 135 11.96 6.65 18.87
C GLN A 135 11.93 6.46 17.36
N GLN A 136 12.93 5.75 16.86
CA GLN A 136 13.01 5.32 15.46
C GLN A 136 12.89 3.80 15.38
N SER A 137 12.14 3.33 14.40
CA SER A 137 12.13 1.92 14.01
C SER A 137 12.41 1.80 12.51
N ASN A 138 13.01 0.68 12.12
CA ASN A 138 13.38 0.41 10.74
C ASN A 138 12.61 -0.81 10.24
N SER A 139 12.03 -0.70 9.04
CA SER A 139 11.39 -1.80 8.33
C SER A 139 12.16 -2.08 7.06
N THR A 140 13.24 -2.87 7.18
CA THR A 140 14.04 -3.35 6.05
C THR A 140 14.04 -4.87 6.03
N ALA A 141 14.16 -5.45 4.84
CA ALA A 141 14.50 -6.87 4.72
C ALA A 141 15.92 -7.12 5.27
N PRO A 142 16.21 -8.32 5.78
CA PRO A 142 17.53 -8.64 6.31
C PRO A 142 18.61 -8.71 5.21
N GLN A 143 18.19 -9.00 3.98
CA GLN A 143 19.03 -9.08 2.79
C GLN A 143 18.20 -8.78 1.54
N LYS A 144 18.86 -8.65 0.38
CA LYS A 144 18.15 -8.57 -0.91
C LYS A 144 17.37 -9.87 -1.15
N ILE A 145 16.10 -9.73 -1.50
CA ILE A 145 15.20 -10.84 -1.83
C ILE A 145 14.69 -10.64 -3.25
N VAL A 146 14.67 -11.70 -4.03
CA VAL A 146 14.11 -11.71 -5.39
C VAL A 146 12.99 -12.73 -5.45
N LEU A 147 11.80 -12.29 -5.78
CA LEU A 147 10.60 -13.11 -5.88
C LEU A 147 10.15 -13.15 -7.34
N THR A 148 9.95 -14.35 -7.88
CA THR A 148 9.48 -14.60 -9.25
C THR A 148 8.27 -15.54 -9.28
N ASP A 149 7.97 -16.17 -8.16
CA ASP A 149 6.79 -17.01 -8.01
C ASP A 149 5.63 -16.19 -7.42
N PRO A 150 4.44 -16.19 -8.04
CA PRO A 150 3.27 -15.47 -7.52
C PRO A 150 2.88 -15.89 -6.09
N HIS A 151 3.00 -17.19 -5.75
CA HIS A 151 2.73 -17.68 -4.40
C HIS A 151 3.67 -17.01 -3.38
N ASP A 152 4.98 -16.98 -3.66
CA ASP A 152 5.96 -16.40 -2.75
C ASP A 152 5.75 -14.89 -2.58
N MET A 153 5.35 -14.17 -3.64
CA MET A 153 5.01 -12.75 -3.56
C MET A 153 3.83 -12.49 -2.62
N GLU A 154 2.78 -13.31 -2.72
CA GLU A 154 1.59 -13.17 -1.86
C GLU A 154 1.89 -13.60 -0.41
N ILE A 155 2.71 -14.62 -0.19
CA ILE A 155 3.19 -14.97 1.15
C ILE A 155 4.01 -13.83 1.76
N ALA A 156 4.91 -13.23 0.97
CA ALA A 156 5.71 -12.08 1.40
C ALA A 156 4.83 -10.86 1.77
N LEU A 157 3.69 -10.70 1.10
CA LEU A 157 2.73 -9.62 1.35
C LEU A 157 1.82 -9.90 2.55
N PHE A 158 1.14 -11.05 2.58
CA PHE A 158 0.06 -11.32 3.54
C PHE A 158 0.53 -11.97 4.85
N LYS A 159 1.60 -12.75 4.82
CA LYS A 159 2.11 -13.50 5.96
C LYS A 159 3.38 -12.89 6.54
N ASP A 160 4.41 -12.76 5.72
CA ASP A 160 5.76 -12.42 6.22
C ASP A 160 5.96 -10.91 6.38
N ASN A 161 5.03 -10.11 5.84
CA ASN A 161 5.08 -8.64 5.84
C ASN A 161 6.43 -8.09 5.28
N LEU A 162 7.02 -8.82 4.33
CA LEU A 162 8.24 -8.40 3.63
C LEU A 162 7.93 -7.37 2.56
N ILE A 163 6.81 -7.54 1.83
CA ILE A 163 6.24 -6.52 0.93
C ILE A 163 5.22 -5.71 1.74
N LYS A 164 5.35 -4.38 1.71
CA LYS A 164 4.44 -3.48 2.43
C LYS A 164 3.25 -3.09 1.55
N PHE A 165 2.11 -2.80 2.19
CA PHE A 165 0.92 -2.31 1.48
C PHE A 165 1.06 -0.85 1.03
N ASN A 166 1.98 -0.07 1.59
CA ASN A 166 2.17 1.31 1.19
C ASN A 166 2.66 1.43 -0.26
N VAL A 167 2.28 2.51 -0.95
CA VAL A 167 2.67 2.79 -2.33
C VAL A 167 4.04 3.45 -2.45
N TRP A 168 4.47 4.19 -1.44
CA TRP A 168 5.57 5.15 -1.51
C TRP A 168 6.97 4.59 -1.22
N SER A 169 7.11 3.33 -0.79
CA SER A 169 8.42 2.70 -0.58
C SER A 169 8.98 1.95 -1.79
N LYS A 170 8.44 2.18 -2.97
CA LYS A 170 8.68 1.36 -4.15
C LYS A 170 8.91 2.18 -5.42
N ILE A 171 9.61 1.57 -6.38
CA ILE A 171 9.57 1.95 -7.78
C ILE A 171 8.83 0.88 -8.58
N TYR A 172 8.02 1.31 -9.52
CA TYR A 172 7.14 0.47 -10.34
C TYR A 172 7.40 0.71 -11.82
N THR A 173 7.26 -0.33 -12.65
CA THR A 173 7.13 -0.14 -14.09
C THR A 173 5.74 0.40 -14.44
N ARG A 174 5.62 1.15 -15.54
CA ARG A 174 4.32 1.60 -16.10
C ARG A 174 3.35 0.45 -16.28
N LYS A 175 3.82 -0.69 -16.79
CA LYS A 175 3.03 -1.91 -16.96
C LYS A 175 2.24 -2.28 -15.70
N ILE A 176 2.86 -2.19 -14.53
CA ILE A 176 2.21 -2.54 -13.25
C ILE A 176 1.22 -1.47 -12.83
N VAL A 177 1.59 -0.19 -12.93
CA VAL A 177 0.70 0.91 -12.57
C VAL A 177 -0.57 0.93 -13.43
N GLU A 178 -0.47 0.53 -14.69
CA GLU A 178 -1.60 0.44 -15.62
C GLU A 178 -2.34 -0.92 -15.54
N SER A 179 -1.80 -1.92 -14.86
CA SER A 179 -2.38 -3.28 -14.78
C SER A 179 -3.68 -3.35 -14.00
N TYR A 180 -3.91 -2.40 -13.10
CA TYR A 180 -5.13 -2.26 -12.31
C TYR A 180 -5.33 -0.80 -11.88
N PRO A 181 -6.57 -0.25 -11.95
CA PRO A 181 -6.85 1.13 -11.58
C PRO A 181 -6.49 1.42 -10.11
N TYR A 182 -5.82 2.54 -9.86
CA TYR A 182 -5.56 2.98 -8.49
C TYR A 182 -6.88 3.29 -7.77
N SER A 183 -7.01 2.83 -6.54
CA SER A 183 -8.23 3.03 -5.74
C SER A 183 -8.46 4.52 -5.45
N THR A 184 -9.69 4.99 -5.67
CA THR A 184 -10.08 6.38 -5.39
C THR A 184 -10.62 6.59 -3.98
N ARG A 185 -10.47 5.61 -3.08
CA ARG A 185 -10.85 5.78 -1.68
C ARG A 185 -10.07 6.94 -1.05
N ARG A 186 -10.75 7.72 -0.20
CA ARG A 186 -10.14 8.88 0.43
C ARG A 186 -9.00 8.51 1.40
N THR A 187 -9.04 7.29 1.93
CA THR A 187 -8.08 6.76 2.88
C THR A 187 -7.80 5.29 2.57
N PHE A 188 -6.56 4.85 2.83
CA PHE A 188 -6.11 3.44 2.69
C PHE A 188 -6.40 2.84 1.30
N GLU A 189 -6.26 3.65 0.30
CA GLU A 189 -6.39 3.29 -1.12
C GLU A 189 -5.25 2.37 -1.58
N ASP A 190 -4.07 2.53 -0.99
CA ASP A 190 -2.89 1.69 -1.22
C ASP A 190 -3.11 0.25 -0.78
N VAL A 191 -3.71 0.02 0.39
CA VAL A 191 -4.05 -1.32 0.88
C VAL A 191 -4.99 -2.07 -0.08
N ARG A 192 -5.77 -1.35 -0.87
CA ARG A 192 -6.67 -1.92 -1.89
C ARG A 192 -5.99 -2.15 -3.24
N THR A 193 -4.97 -1.35 -3.54
CA THR A 193 -4.33 -1.32 -4.86
C THR A 193 -3.07 -2.19 -4.91
N ILE A 194 -2.18 -2.03 -3.93
CA ILE A 194 -0.85 -2.66 -3.94
C ILE A 194 -0.91 -4.18 -4.01
N PRO A 195 -1.78 -4.89 -3.25
CA PRO A 195 -1.86 -6.34 -3.38
C PRO A 195 -2.21 -6.80 -4.81
N VAL A 196 -3.10 -6.07 -5.49
CA VAL A 196 -3.47 -6.40 -6.87
C VAL A 196 -2.33 -6.11 -7.84
N TRP A 197 -1.60 -5.02 -7.65
CA TRP A 197 -0.41 -4.73 -8.45
C TRP A 197 0.68 -5.78 -8.25
N ILE A 198 0.96 -6.19 -7.01
CA ILE A 198 1.96 -7.23 -6.70
C ILE A 198 1.56 -8.56 -7.35
N SER A 199 0.27 -8.94 -7.29
CA SER A 199 -0.21 -10.18 -7.90
C SER A 199 -0.14 -10.18 -9.45
N ASN A 200 0.04 -9.02 -10.07
CA ASN A 200 0.25 -8.86 -11.50
C ASN A 200 1.74 -8.82 -11.90
N CYS A 201 2.65 -8.85 -10.92
CA CYS A 201 4.08 -8.84 -11.18
C CYS A 201 4.57 -10.22 -11.65
N SER A 202 5.58 -10.20 -12.50
CA SER A 202 6.39 -11.38 -12.83
C SER A 202 7.65 -11.44 -11.95
N LYS A 203 8.13 -10.29 -11.47
CA LYS A 203 9.32 -10.21 -10.61
C LYS A 203 9.23 -9.02 -9.65
N VAL A 204 9.41 -9.30 -8.36
CA VAL A 204 9.55 -8.30 -7.30
C VAL A 204 10.91 -8.43 -6.64
N VAL A 205 11.59 -7.32 -6.41
CA VAL A 205 12.87 -7.26 -5.68
C VAL A 205 12.68 -6.45 -4.41
N ILE A 206 13.17 -6.96 -3.28
CA ILE A 206 13.13 -6.27 -1.98
C ILE A 206 14.56 -5.96 -1.56
N MET A 207 14.85 -4.69 -1.32
CA MET A 207 16.19 -4.21 -0.98
C MET A 207 16.34 -4.00 0.53
N PRO A 208 17.48 -4.37 1.12
CA PRO A 208 17.73 -4.27 2.56
C PRO A 208 18.21 -2.87 2.99
N ILE A 209 17.74 -1.81 2.33
CA ILE A 209 18.21 -0.44 2.53
C ILE A 209 17.02 0.47 2.80
N PRO A 210 17.00 1.23 3.91
CA PRO A 210 15.96 2.23 4.14
C PRO A 210 16.24 3.46 3.26
N GLN A 211 15.21 3.91 2.55
CA GLN A 211 15.31 5.05 1.62
C GLN A 211 14.32 6.16 1.93
N ILE A 212 13.28 5.86 2.71
CA ILE A 212 12.23 6.80 3.04
C ILE A 212 12.19 7.04 4.54
N ASN A 213 12.07 8.29 4.91
CA ASN A 213 11.80 8.72 6.27
C ASN A 213 10.30 9.01 6.42
N TYR A 214 9.60 8.13 7.12
CA TYR A 214 8.20 8.28 7.44
C TYR A 214 8.02 9.09 8.74
N ARG A 215 7.27 10.18 8.67
CA ARG A 215 6.97 11.04 9.81
C ARG A 215 5.64 10.66 10.44
N ALA A 216 5.67 10.13 11.65
CA ALA A 216 4.44 9.88 12.42
C ALA A 216 3.85 11.20 12.94
N ALA A 217 2.90 11.78 12.21
CA ALA A 217 2.19 12.97 12.65
C ALA A 217 1.13 12.63 13.72
N SER A 218 0.83 13.59 14.62
CA SER A 218 -0.22 13.43 15.66
C SER A 218 -1.60 13.20 15.07
N ASN A 219 -1.87 13.78 13.90
CA ASN A 219 -3.14 13.73 13.19
C ASN A 219 -3.11 12.73 12.03
N SER A 220 -2.25 11.71 12.09
CA SER A 220 -2.16 10.69 11.04
C SER A 220 -3.51 9.99 10.84
N ILE A 221 -3.94 9.87 9.59
CA ILE A 221 -5.16 9.15 9.16
C ILE A 221 -5.19 7.71 9.71
N ILE A 222 -4.03 7.08 9.84
CA ILE A 222 -3.89 5.72 10.40
C ILE A 222 -4.47 5.62 11.82
N ARG A 223 -4.42 6.70 12.60
CA ARG A 223 -4.94 6.71 13.98
C ARG A 223 -6.43 7.00 14.06
N THR A 224 -6.99 7.69 13.09
CA THR A 224 -8.39 8.11 13.08
C THR A 224 -9.30 7.19 12.31
N ASN A 225 -8.81 6.51 11.26
CA ASN A 225 -9.59 5.66 10.35
C ASN A 225 -9.02 4.24 10.21
N TRP A 226 -8.51 3.68 11.30
CA TRP A 226 -7.88 2.35 11.30
C TRP A 226 -8.83 1.22 10.85
N VAL A 227 -10.15 1.39 11.00
CA VAL A 227 -11.17 0.45 10.49
C VAL A 227 -11.12 0.35 8.97
N ASP A 228 -11.03 1.49 8.28
CA ASP A 228 -10.98 1.52 6.81
C ASP A 228 -9.73 0.83 6.24
N THR A 229 -8.60 0.85 7.00
CA THR A 229 -7.41 0.05 6.67
C THR A 229 -7.73 -1.43 6.63
N ARG A 230 -8.40 -1.92 7.68
CA ARG A 230 -8.76 -3.34 7.81
C ARG A 230 -9.70 -3.80 6.71
N LEU A 231 -10.73 -2.99 6.43
CA LEU A 231 -11.62 -3.21 5.31
C LEU A 231 -10.89 -3.24 3.96
N GLY A 232 -9.86 -2.41 3.82
CA GLY A 232 -9.00 -2.38 2.63
C GLY A 232 -8.30 -3.71 2.38
N THR A 233 -7.65 -4.28 3.39
CA THR A 233 -6.97 -5.58 3.31
C THR A 233 -7.94 -6.67 2.87
N ILE A 234 -9.14 -6.70 3.46
CA ILE A 234 -10.15 -7.71 3.15
C ILE A 234 -10.70 -7.54 1.74
N SER A 235 -10.89 -6.30 1.29
CA SER A 235 -11.26 -6.01 -0.10
C SER A 235 -10.21 -6.52 -1.10
N ALA A 236 -8.91 -6.36 -0.78
CA ALA A 236 -7.83 -6.90 -1.61
C ALA A 236 -7.85 -8.44 -1.63
N ILE A 237 -8.00 -9.07 -0.47
CA ILE A 237 -8.13 -10.54 -0.37
C ILE A 237 -9.30 -11.04 -1.21
N ALA A 238 -10.46 -10.40 -1.14
CA ALA A 238 -11.64 -10.77 -1.92
C ALA A 238 -11.39 -10.73 -3.44
N GLN A 239 -10.62 -9.74 -3.91
CA GLN A 239 -10.27 -9.62 -5.32
C GLN A 239 -9.27 -10.70 -5.77
N LEU A 240 -8.35 -11.09 -4.90
CA LEU A 240 -7.29 -12.05 -5.22
C LEU A 240 -7.70 -13.51 -5.01
N PHE A 241 -8.67 -13.76 -4.13
CA PHE A 241 -9.14 -15.09 -3.79
C PHE A 241 -9.41 -15.99 -5.02
N PRO A 242 -10.10 -15.55 -6.10
CA PRO A 242 -10.37 -16.40 -7.26
C PRO A 242 -9.10 -16.90 -7.96
N ARG A 243 -7.99 -16.18 -7.86
CA ARG A 243 -6.70 -16.57 -8.47
C ARG A 243 -6.01 -17.69 -7.69
N PHE A 244 -6.19 -17.71 -6.37
CA PHE A 244 -5.42 -18.54 -5.42
C PHE A 244 -6.29 -19.52 -4.64
N LYS A 245 -7.55 -19.74 -5.07
CA LYS A 245 -8.49 -20.61 -4.37
C LYS A 245 -8.02 -22.05 -4.20
N ASP A 246 -7.12 -22.51 -5.07
CA ASP A 246 -6.56 -23.86 -5.02
C ASP A 246 -5.23 -23.93 -4.24
N ASP A 247 -4.70 -22.78 -3.83
CA ASP A 247 -3.48 -22.68 -3.01
C ASP A 247 -3.82 -22.62 -1.52
N ARG A 248 -3.87 -23.79 -0.90
CA ARG A 248 -4.26 -23.93 0.50
C ARG A 248 -3.37 -23.17 1.48
N GLN A 249 -2.06 -23.07 1.22
CA GLN A 249 -1.12 -22.39 2.11
C GLN A 249 -1.36 -20.88 2.06
N LEU A 250 -1.52 -20.33 0.87
CA LEU A 250 -1.81 -18.92 0.69
C LEU A 250 -3.19 -18.53 1.23
N LEU A 251 -4.20 -19.39 1.00
CA LEU A 251 -5.53 -19.18 1.59
C LEU A 251 -5.50 -19.14 3.12
N LYS A 252 -4.69 -19.99 3.77
CA LYS A 252 -4.48 -19.93 5.22
C LYS A 252 -3.88 -18.60 5.64
N ALA A 253 -2.86 -18.10 4.92
CA ALA A 253 -2.23 -16.80 5.20
C ALA A 253 -3.22 -15.63 5.05
N MET A 254 -3.97 -15.60 3.96
CA MET A 254 -5.01 -14.60 3.70
C MET A 254 -6.12 -14.64 4.75
N TYR A 255 -6.58 -15.83 5.11
CA TYR A 255 -7.58 -16.05 6.15
C TYR A 255 -7.08 -15.54 7.51
N THR A 256 -5.87 -15.94 7.92
CA THR A 256 -5.27 -15.49 9.18
C THR A 256 -5.16 -13.97 9.24
N ARG A 257 -4.70 -13.35 8.15
CA ARG A 257 -4.62 -11.89 8.06
C ARG A 257 -5.99 -11.23 8.20
N SER A 258 -7.00 -11.72 7.47
CA SER A 258 -8.37 -11.23 7.53
C SER A 258 -8.97 -11.38 8.94
N MET A 259 -8.69 -12.48 9.64
CA MET A 259 -9.16 -12.71 11.00
C MET A 259 -8.53 -11.75 12.01
N ILE A 260 -7.23 -11.47 11.91
CA ILE A 260 -6.55 -10.46 12.75
C ILE A 260 -7.21 -9.08 12.54
N ASP A 261 -7.52 -8.73 11.29
CA ASP A 261 -8.14 -7.46 10.97
C ASP A 261 -9.57 -7.37 11.51
N LEU A 262 -10.36 -8.45 11.43
CA LEU A 262 -11.69 -8.52 12.03
C LEU A 262 -11.67 -8.42 13.56
N GLU A 263 -10.74 -9.11 14.21
CA GLU A 263 -10.58 -9.04 15.66
C GLU A 263 -10.28 -7.62 16.13
N ALA A 264 -9.38 -6.94 15.42
CA ALA A 264 -9.07 -5.56 15.72
C ALA A 264 -10.30 -4.64 15.59
N ILE A 265 -11.16 -4.85 14.58
CA ILE A 265 -12.41 -4.11 14.40
C ILE A 265 -13.37 -4.35 15.57
N MET A 266 -13.54 -5.60 15.97
CA MET A 266 -14.46 -5.97 17.06
C MET A 266 -14.03 -5.43 18.42
N ASN A 267 -12.75 -5.52 18.75
CA ASN A 267 -12.20 -5.08 20.04
C ASN A 267 -12.36 -3.56 20.26
N ASN A 268 -12.53 -2.80 19.19
CA ASN A 268 -12.79 -1.36 19.26
C ASN A 268 -14.29 -1.00 19.21
N LYS A 269 -15.20 -1.95 19.47
CA LYS A 269 -16.67 -1.77 19.53
C LYS A 269 -17.34 -1.28 18.25
N SER A 270 -16.71 -1.44 17.10
CA SER A 270 -17.29 -1.04 15.80
C SER A 270 -18.00 -2.21 15.10
N SER A 271 -18.80 -2.98 15.86
CA SER A 271 -19.61 -4.08 15.30
C SER A 271 -20.73 -3.62 14.34
N GLU A 272 -20.96 -2.33 14.23
CA GLU A 272 -21.84 -1.69 13.25
C GLU A 272 -21.06 -1.18 12.02
N CYS A 273 -19.85 -1.66 11.82
CA CYS A 273 -18.99 -1.24 10.71
C CYS A 273 -19.58 -1.75 9.39
N GLU A 274 -19.78 -0.84 8.44
CA GLU A 274 -20.13 -1.18 7.06
C GLU A 274 -19.12 -2.20 6.50
N GLY A 275 -19.62 -3.29 5.93
CA GLY A 275 -18.78 -4.35 5.35
C GLY A 275 -18.35 -5.46 6.32
N PHE A 276 -18.72 -5.41 7.61
CA PHE A 276 -18.40 -6.48 8.55
C PHE A 276 -19.03 -7.83 8.16
N ASP A 277 -20.28 -7.80 7.70
CA ASP A 277 -20.99 -9.01 7.29
C ASP A 277 -20.38 -9.63 6.03
N GLU A 278 -19.98 -8.82 5.06
CA GLU A 278 -19.31 -9.26 3.84
C GLU A 278 -17.96 -9.90 4.15
N MET A 279 -17.21 -9.35 5.11
CA MET A 279 -15.94 -9.89 5.57
C MET A 279 -16.11 -11.24 6.26
N SER A 280 -17.11 -11.34 7.13
CA SER A 280 -17.48 -12.59 7.79
C SER A 280 -17.82 -13.68 6.78
N LYS A 281 -18.61 -13.33 5.76
CA LYS A 281 -18.97 -14.22 4.65
C LYS A 281 -17.74 -14.67 3.87
N LEU A 282 -16.85 -13.75 3.49
CA LEU A 282 -15.62 -14.06 2.77
C LEU A 282 -14.74 -15.05 3.56
N ASN A 283 -14.55 -14.81 4.86
CA ASN A 283 -13.75 -15.70 5.69
C ASN A 283 -14.37 -17.10 5.80
N THR A 284 -15.69 -17.17 5.97
CA THR A 284 -16.40 -18.46 5.96
C THR A 284 -16.27 -19.16 4.60
N TYR A 285 -16.30 -18.40 3.52
CA TYR A 285 -16.11 -18.95 2.17
C TYR A 285 -14.69 -19.49 1.99
N MET A 286 -13.66 -18.79 2.43
CA MET A 286 -12.28 -19.27 2.40
C MET A 286 -12.09 -20.59 3.17
N LEU A 287 -12.78 -20.78 4.30
CA LEU A 287 -12.71 -22.02 5.08
C LEU A 287 -13.13 -23.26 4.28
N LYS A 288 -14.07 -23.14 3.33
CA LYS A 288 -14.47 -24.27 2.47
C LYS A 288 -13.32 -24.81 1.62
N PHE A 289 -12.40 -23.93 1.18
CA PHE A 289 -11.26 -24.33 0.35
C PHE A 289 -10.07 -24.78 1.20
N ILE A 290 -9.90 -24.18 2.38
CA ILE A 290 -8.86 -24.58 3.31
C ILE A 290 -9.15 -25.95 3.93
N TYR A 291 -10.42 -26.18 4.29
CA TYR A 291 -10.88 -27.41 4.98
C TYR A 291 -12.17 -27.96 4.34
N PRO A 292 -12.11 -28.52 3.14
CA PRO A 292 -13.30 -28.95 2.37
C PRO A 292 -14.21 -29.93 3.14
N ASP A 293 -13.61 -30.81 3.97
CA ASP A 293 -14.34 -31.82 4.72
C ASP A 293 -14.82 -31.36 6.10
N LYS A 294 -14.25 -30.28 6.66
CA LYS A 294 -14.45 -29.84 8.02
C LYS A 294 -14.98 -28.42 8.19
N TRP A 295 -15.14 -27.65 7.11
CA TRP A 295 -15.47 -26.24 7.20
C TRP A 295 -16.78 -25.96 7.97
N LYS A 296 -17.77 -26.84 7.85
CA LYS A 296 -19.04 -26.72 8.58
C LYS A 296 -18.84 -26.85 10.09
N ASP A 297 -18.00 -27.78 10.51
CA ASP A 297 -17.70 -28.00 11.92
C ASP A 297 -16.89 -26.85 12.49
N LEU A 298 -15.97 -26.28 11.71
CA LEU A 298 -15.18 -25.09 12.06
C LEU A 298 -16.04 -23.84 12.16
N THR A 299 -17.14 -23.74 11.40
CA THR A 299 -18.08 -22.62 11.49
C THR A 299 -19.03 -22.75 12.70
N TYR A 300 -19.26 -23.95 13.22
CA TYR A 300 -20.14 -24.22 14.35
C TYR A 300 -19.44 -24.47 15.68
N ASN A 301 -18.19 -24.92 15.67
CA ASN A 301 -17.39 -25.18 16.86
C ASN A 301 -16.35 -24.10 17.10
N VAL A 302 -16.32 -23.59 18.32
CA VAL A 302 -15.44 -22.50 18.79
C VAL A 302 -13.96 -22.89 18.81
N GLU A 303 -13.62 -24.15 18.61
CA GLU A 303 -12.25 -24.64 18.52
C GLU A 303 -11.75 -24.50 17.07
N MET A 304 -11.27 -23.30 16.74
CA MET A 304 -10.49 -23.13 15.52
C MET A 304 -9.16 -23.87 15.63
N ASP A 305 -8.73 -24.43 14.48
CA ASP A 305 -7.41 -25.03 14.38
C ASP A 305 -6.35 -24.06 14.94
N PRO A 306 -5.60 -24.44 15.98
CA PRO A 306 -4.59 -23.60 16.60
C PRO A 306 -3.52 -23.11 15.62
N GLU A 307 -3.29 -23.85 14.51
CA GLU A 307 -2.36 -23.44 13.45
C GLU A 307 -2.87 -22.24 12.64
N LEU A 308 -4.19 -22.00 12.61
CA LEU A 308 -4.77 -20.89 11.84
C LEU A 308 -4.72 -19.57 12.59
N ASN A 309 -5.04 -19.57 13.87
CA ASN A 309 -4.97 -18.36 14.69
C ASN A 309 -4.98 -18.71 16.18
N PRO A 310 -3.83 -18.92 16.80
CA PRO A 310 -3.72 -19.30 18.21
C PRO A 310 -4.27 -18.23 19.16
N ASP A 311 -4.27 -16.96 18.74
CA ASP A 311 -4.59 -15.80 19.61
C ASP A 311 -6.04 -15.31 19.48
N LEU A 312 -6.89 -15.99 18.71
CA LEU A 312 -8.28 -15.55 18.49
C LEU A 312 -9.12 -15.67 19.76
N ASN A 313 -9.69 -14.53 20.18
CA ASN A 313 -10.52 -14.46 21.38
C ASN A 313 -11.78 -15.34 21.25
N LYS A 314 -12.18 -16.04 22.36
CA LYS A 314 -13.35 -16.92 22.39
C LYS A 314 -14.67 -16.21 22.08
N GLU A 315 -14.81 -14.95 22.45
CA GLU A 315 -16.02 -14.15 22.16
C GLU A 315 -16.17 -13.88 20.66
N MET A 316 -15.07 -13.62 19.96
CA MET A 316 -15.02 -13.44 18.53
C MET A 316 -15.45 -14.72 17.79
N LYS A 317 -14.92 -15.86 18.22
CA LYS A 317 -15.29 -17.17 17.68
C LYS A 317 -16.79 -17.40 17.76
N ALA A 318 -17.42 -17.13 18.90
CA ALA A 318 -18.85 -17.33 19.12
C ALA A 318 -19.74 -16.39 18.29
N LYS A 319 -19.29 -15.14 18.02
CA LYS A 319 -20.04 -14.14 17.25
C LYS A 319 -19.94 -14.39 15.75
N TYR A 320 -18.80 -14.90 15.32
CA TYR A 320 -18.48 -15.22 13.92
C TYR A 320 -19.33 -16.36 13.34
N ILE A 321 -19.70 -17.33 14.18
CA ILE A 321 -20.45 -18.53 13.82
C ILE A 321 -21.92 -18.26 13.49
N LYS A 322 -22.46 -17.09 13.82
CA LYS A 322 -23.86 -16.76 13.62
C LYS A 322 -24.20 -16.23 12.22
N THR A 323 -23.24 -16.10 11.33
CA THR A 323 -23.46 -15.57 9.98
C THR A 323 -24.15 -16.61 9.07
N ASP A 324 -25.29 -16.26 8.50
CA ASP A 324 -26.04 -17.15 7.59
C ASP A 324 -25.28 -17.34 6.26
N LEU A 325 -24.81 -18.57 6.07
CA LEU A 325 -24.02 -18.96 4.89
C LEU A 325 -24.83 -19.03 3.59
N ASN A 326 -26.18 -19.06 3.69
CA ASN A 326 -27.05 -19.15 2.51
C ASN A 326 -27.21 -17.80 1.79
N SER A 327 -26.71 -16.72 2.39
CA SER A 327 -26.82 -15.36 1.84
C SER A 327 -25.62 -14.90 1.01
N LEU A 328 -24.66 -15.79 0.70
CA LEU A 328 -23.48 -15.43 -0.10
C LEU A 328 -23.84 -15.30 -1.59
N PRO A 329 -23.54 -14.17 -2.24
CA PRO A 329 -23.81 -14.01 -3.67
C PRO A 329 -22.91 -14.92 -4.50
N GLY A 330 -23.51 -15.67 -5.43
CA GLY A 330 -22.78 -16.46 -6.44
C GLY A 330 -22.36 -17.87 -6.00
N MET A 331 -23.03 -18.45 -5.01
CA MET A 331 -22.91 -19.86 -4.66
C MET A 331 -24.10 -20.67 -5.13
#